data_b36a5be6831e56d18cd5006424d1750c
#
_entry.id   b36a5be6831e56d18cd5006424d1750c
#
_cell.length_a   1.000
_cell.length_b   1.000
_cell.length_c   1.000
_cell.angle_alpha   90.00
_cell.angle_beta   90.00
_cell.angle_gamma   90.00
#
_symmetry.space_group_name_H-M   'P 1'
#
loop_
_entity.id
_entity.type
_entity.pdbx_description
1 polymer ?
#
loop_
_entity_poly.entity_id
_entity_poly.type
_entity_poly.pdbx_seq_one_letter_code
_entity_poly.pdbx_strand_id
1 'polypeptide(L)'
;MAASDDWRTRLSPPVFEMDEWQIEVPVRARDGTQLFVDVCLPKGPAGARYPALLSMSPYGREIQHLAPPVGRESDYTRGTGGIESGMTDYFVPRGYVHVHGDPRGIGRSGGQYLHFGEQEQQDGYDLVEWIARQPWCNGNVGMLGMSYFAVNQLLVATQRPPSLKAIFVHDGYTDMYRQLAYHGGIFNFGFYQHIWRLFPTSTTQPMSRTLLSEDEYAARLESIRGDRDLRGYPYLYKLTINPENNPLMLDLLMHPFDGQFYRERSAYPDFDKIRIPVFIVSRWSAWAIHLPGAIDAFHNLDAPRKMMVTETSWEGGFGRPWHENHDLVLRWYDHWLKGNDTGVMDEPPVRYFVKGTNRWDQADAWPPKDVSYQPYYLHEAGVLSDQAQMPHERPSRFFNEPWQAPGQSSENVRFTSAPVSRGLEIAGPVALHFWASLSSDDANWFVQLRDVAPDGTSKIVTKGWLKASHRELDGERSTPERPYHPHQRRLETKPDETYAYQIDLRDTAHVFLPGHRIQILIKGQDSPWEDFAIWYHVNNMTRTEHTIYHDSLQPSHVLLPVRRMAD
;
A
#
# COMPACT_ATOMS: atom_id res chain seq x y z
N MET A 1 1.07 21.29 -32.05
CA MET A 1 1.58 21.02 -30.71
C MET A 1 1.81 22.38 -30.05
N ALA A 2 0.97 22.81 -29.13
CA ALA A 2 1.30 23.96 -28.28
C ALA A 2 2.54 23.55 -27.46
N ALA A 3 3.54 24.44 -27.38
CA ALA A 3 4.69 24.27 -26.51
C ALA A 3 4.14 23.92 -25.12
N SER A 4 4.48 22.76 -24.57
CA SER A 4 4.10 22.42 -23.22
C SER A 4 4.71 23.49 -22.32
N ASP A 5 3.86 24.29 -21.69
CA ASP A 5 4.29 25.27 -20.70
C ASP A 5 5.12 24.51 -19.64
N ASP A 6 6.42 24.78 -19.61
CA ASP A 6 7.31 24.11 -18.65
C ASP A 6 7.05 24.70 -17.26
N TRP A 7 6.08 24.12 -16.57
CA TRP A 7 5.67 24.52 -15.22
C TRP A 7 6.85 24.55 -14.22
N ARG A 8 7.98 23.89 -14.52
CA ARG A 8 9.18 23.93 -13.66
C ARG A 8 9.74 25.35 -13.54
N THR A 9 9.54 26.19 -14.54
CA THR A 9 9.97 27.61 -14.50
C THR A 9 9.18 28.44 -13.48
N ARG A 10 8.05 27.93 -12.99
CA ARG A 10 7.21 28.58 -11.96
C ARG A 10 7.52 28.14 -10.55
N LEU A 11 8.45 27.18 -10.38
CA LEU A 11 8.84 26.68 -9.05
C LEU A 11 9.76 27.69 -8.34
N SER A 12 9.71 27.67 -7.00
CA SER A 12 10.64 28.44 -6.17
C SER A 12 12.09 28.04 -6.48
N PRO A 13 12.94 29.00 -6.88
CA PRO A 13 14.35 28.72 -7.15
C PRO A 13 15.13 28.48 -5.85
N PRO A 14 16.27 27.73 -5.89
CA PRO A 14 17.14 27.53 -4.74
C PRO A 14 18.00 28.80 -4.50
N VAL A 15 17.50 29.70 -3.64
CA VAL A 15 18.15 31.00 -3.37
C VAL A 15 18.76 31.11 -1.98
N PHE A 16 18.52 30.13 -1.11
CA PHE A 16 19.05 30.11 0.25
C PHE A 16 20.12 29.03 0.41
N GLU A 17 21.10 29.28 1.28
CA GLU A 17 21.90 28.22 1.87
C GLU A 17 21.10 27.55 3.00
N MET A 18 21.46 26.31 3.35
CA MET A 18 20.95 25.65 4.55
C MET A 18 21.71 26.16 5.78
N ASP A 19 20.98 26.39 6.86
CA ASP A 19 21.60 26.64 8.17
C ASP A 19 22.02 25.31 8.81
N GLU A 20 22.79 25.37 9.89
CA GLU A 20 23.12 24.20 10.68
C GLU A 20 21.85 23.59 11.29
N TRP A 21 21.82 22.26 11.36
CA TRP A 21 20.72 21.56 11.97
C TRP A 21 20.60 21.87 13.46
N GLN A 22 19.40 22.24 13.90
CA GLN A 22 19.02 22.25 15.30
C GLN A 22 18.62 20.83 15.68
N ILE A 23 19.52 20.10 16.33
CA ILE A 23 19.36 18.69 16.67
C ILE A 23 18.71 18.52 18.04
N GLU A 24 17.85 17.50 18.18
CA GLU A 24 17.24 17.12 19.46
C GLU A 24 16.43 18.25 20.13
N VAL A 25 15.69 19.01 19.35
CA VAL A 25 14.81 20.05 19.88
C VAL A 25 13.64 19.38 20.60
N PRO A 26 13.47 19.63 21.91
CA PRO A 26 12.39 19.02 22.67
C PRO A 26 11.04 19.70 22.38
N VAL A 27 10.03 18.90 22.15
CA VAL A 27 8.63 19.33 21.98
C VAL A 27 7.77 18.60 22.98
N ARG A 28 6.98 19.33 23.76
CA ARG A 28 6.06 18.74 24.73
C ARG A 28 4.69 18.53 24.10
N ALA A 29 4.26 17.28 24.01
CA ALA A 29 2.92 16.90 23.59
C ALA A 29 1.87 17.28 24.65
N ARG A 30 0.60 17.32 24.29
CA ARG A 30 -0.54 17.71 25.15
C ARG A 30 -0.68 16.88 26.42
N ASP A 31 -0.30 15.62 26.38
CA ASP A 31 -0.30 14.70 27.54
C ASP A 31 0.96 14.81 28.41
N GLY A 32 1.89 15.70 28.05
CA GLY A 32 3.14 15.92 28.73
C GLY A 32 4.31 15.07 28.24
N THR A 33 4.09 14.14 27.32
CA THR A 33 5.14 13.32 26.69
C THR A 33 6.14 14.25 25.98
N GLN A 34 7.42 14.02 26.18
CA GLN A 34 8.47 14.76 25.48
C GLN A 34 8.83 14.06 24.18
N LEU A 35 8.62 14.73 23.07
CA LEU A 35 9.04 14.33 21.73
C LEU A 35 10.31 15.07 21.33
N PHE A 36 11.04 14.55 20.36
CA PHE A 36 12.22 15.20 19.82
C PHE A 36 12.12 15.37 18.31
N VAL A 37 12.54 16.55 17.85
CA VAL A 37 12.61 16.89 16.43
C VAL A 37 13.98 17.46 16.09
N ASP A 38 14.37 17.33 14.81
CA ASP A 38 15.50 18.03 14.22
C ASP A 38 14.98 19.04 13.21
N VAL A 39 15.53 20.26 13.20
CA VAL A 39 15.03 21.35 12.38
C VAL A 39 16.14 21.91 11.51
N CYS A 40 15.92 21.99 10.20
CA CYS A 40 16.82 22.66 9.24
C CYS A 40 16.11 23.87 8.62
N LEU A 41 16.76 25.03 8.72
CA LEU A 41 16.23 26.31 8.27
C LEU A 41 16.95 26.82 7.00
N PRO A 42 16.26 27.59 6.15
CA PRO A 42 16.93 28.43 5.16
C PRO A 42 17.74 29.53 5.88
N LYS A 43 18.98 29.72 5.44
CA LYS A 43 19.85 30.82 5.92
C LYS A 43 19.44 32.12 5.24
N GLY A 44 18.47 32.79 5.81
CA GLY A 44 17.87 34.00 5.26
C GLY A 44 18.02 35.23 6.15
N PRO A 45 17.40 36.37 5.77
CA PRO A 45 17.42 37.58 6.56
C PRO A 45 16.84 37.40 7.96
N ALA A 46 17.35 38.14 8.94
CA ALA A 46 16.82 38.10 10.29
C ALA A 46 15.33 38.42 10.33
N GLY A 47 14.54 37.57 11.02
CA GLY A 47 13.09 37.69 11.12
C GLY A 47 12.30 37.17 9.93
N ALA A 48 12.95 36.60 8.91
CA ALA A 48 12.26 35.93 7.82
C ALA A 48 11.45 34.72 8.33
N ARG A 49 10.29 34.48 7.73
CA ARG A 49 9.39 33.37 8.06
C ARG A 49 9.12 32.54 6.82
N TYR A 50 9.15 31.24 6.96
CA TYR A 50 9.02 30.28 5.88
C TYR A 50 7.88 29.29 6.17
N PRO A 51 7.23 28.71 5.15
CA PRO A 51 6.40 27.53 5.34
C PRO A 51 7.29 26.36 5.80
N ALA A 52 6.71 25.42 6.52
CA ALA A 52 7.43 24.27 7.03
C ALA A 52 6.88 22.95 6.51
N LEU A 53 7.74 21.94 6.39
CA LEU A 53 7.43 20.56 6.04
C LEU A 53 7.82 19.66 7.20
N LEU A 54 6.85 18.89 7.73
CA LEU A 54 7.07 17.90 8.79
C LEU A 54 7.20 16.52 8.19
N SER A 55 8.29 15.83 8.51
CA SER A 55 8.49 14.40 8.24
C SER A 55 8.58 13.63 9.55
N MET A 56 7.60 12.75 9.83
CA MET A 56 7.50 12.00 11.09
C MET A 56 7.36 10.50 10.82
N SER A 57 8.28 9.69 11.36
CA SER A 57 8.25 8.23 11.22
C SER A 57 9.05 7.52 12.31
N PRO A 58 8.85 6.20 12.52
CA PRO A 58 9.61 5.42 13.48
C PRO A 58 10.99 4.97 12.98
N TYR A 59 11.43 5.42 11.82
CA TYR A 59 12.74 5.01 11.27
C TYR A 59 13.93 5.68 11.97
N GLY A 60 13.67 6.64 12.86
CA GLY A 60 14.69 7.40 13.58
C GLY A 60 15.18 8.61 12.78
N ARG A 61 15.03 9.80 13.37
CA ARG A 61 15.43 11.07 12.74
C ARG A 61 16.93 11.14 12.42
N GLU A 62 17.78 10.49 13.24
CA GLU A 62 19.24 10.52 13.03
C GLU A 62 19.66 9.87 11.70
N ILE A 63 18.96 8.80 11.24
CA ILE A 63 19.31 8.17 9.97
C ILE A 63 18.82 8.97 8.75
N GLN A 64 17.91 9.92 8.96
CA GLN A 64 17.44 10.80 7.90
C GLN A 64 18.51 11.82 7.45
N HIS A 65 19.58 11.99 8.21
CA HIS A 65 20.73 12.83 7.87
C HIS A 65 21.87 12.07 7.16
N LEU A 66 21.78 10.76 7.06
CA LEU A 66 22.85 9.95 6.45
C LEU A 66 22.90 10.18 4.95
N ALA A 67 24.12 10.33 4.43
CA ALA A 67 24.37 10.36 2.99
C ALA A 67 24.04 8.99 2.36
N PRO A 68 23.55 8.94 1.10
CA PRO A 68 23.31 7.69 0.41
C PRO A 68 24.60 6.90 0.21
N PRO A 69 24.54 5.56 0.18
CA PRO A 69 25.66 4.74 -0.22
C PRO A 69 26.10 5.09 -1.65
N VAL A 70 27.40 5.27 -1.86
CA VAL A 70 27.97 5.57 -3.17
C VAL A 70 27.58 4.50 -4.20
N GLY A 71 27.09 4.92 -5.36
CA GLY A 71 26.77 4.05 -6.50
C GLY A 71 25.34 3.46 -6.49
N ARG A 72 24.44 3.93 -5.60
CA ARG A 72 23.03 3.50 -5.56
C ARG A 72 22.04 4.66 -5.43
N GLU A 73 22.39 5.82 -5.91
CA GLU A 73 21.55 7.02 -5.80
C GLU A 73 20.21 6.89 -6.54
N SER A 74 20.15 6.03 -7.57
CA SER A 74 18.92 5.80 -8.33
C SER A 74 17.93 4.86 -7.64
N ASP A 75 18.40 4.00 -6.74
CA ASP A 75 17.60 2.92 -6.18
C ASP A 75 17.07 3.22 -4.77
N TYR A 76 17.72 4.16 -4.06
CA TYR A 76 17.37 4.49 -2.69
C TYR A 76 17.26 6.00 -2.49
N THR A 77 16.23 6.39 -1.79
CA THR A 77 15.94 7.75 -1.37
C THR A 77 16.83 8.21 -0.20
N ARG A 78 18.04 7.75 -0.15
CA ARG A 78 19.04 8.15 0.83
C ARG A 78 19.88 9.28 0.26
N GLY A 79 19.28 10.43 0.02
CA GLY A 79 20.01 11.68 -0.14
C GLY A 79 20.24 12.33 1.22
N THR A 80 20.84 13.48 1.25
CA THR A 80 20.85 14.38 2.41
C THR A 80 19.43 14.81 2.75
N GLY A 81 18.62 13.95 3.18
CA GLY A 81 17.19 14.08 3.39
C GLY A 81 16.53 12.74 3.58
N GLY A 82 17.34 11.72 3.68
CA GLY A 82 16.99 10.49 4.33
C GLY A 82 16.22 9.46 3.54
N ILE A 83 16.07 8.36 4.22
CA ILE A 83 15.27 7.25 3.78
C ILE A 83 13.81 7.68 3.88
N GLU A 84 13.18 8.00 2.76
CA GLU A 84 11.75 8.27 2.65
C GLU A 84 11.25 9.61 3.21
N SER A 85 12.03 10.38 4.00
CA SER A 85 11.57 11.67 4.55
C SER A 85 11.51 12.81 3.54
N GLY A 86 12.16 12.67 2.39
CA GLY A 86 12.34 13.74 1.41
C GLY A 86 13.70 14.44 1.53
N MET A 87 14.13 15.11 0.47
CA MET A 87 15.46 15.71 0.40
C MET A 87 15.49 17.13 0.99
N THR A 88 16.07 17.27 2.17
CA THR A 88 16.23 18.55 2.86
C THR A 88 17.00 19.56 2.02
N ASP A 89 18.08 19.14 1.39
CA ASP A 89 18.92 19.96 0.49
C ASP A 89 18.21 20.39 -0.81
N TYR A 90 17.06 19.78 -1.13
CA TYR A 90 16.19 20.24 -2.20
C TYR A 90 15.20 21.31 -1.72
N PHE A 91 14.52 21.10 -0.59
CA PHE A 91 13.44 21.97 -0.14
C PHE A 91 13.92 23.20 0.63
N VAL A 92 14.92 23.06 1.50
CA VAL A 92 15.39 24.15 2.34
C VAL A 92 15.99 25.30 1.53
N PRO A 93 16.84 25.07 0.52
CA PRO A 93 17.32 26.13 -0.36
C PRO A 93 16.20 26.85 -1.14
N ARG A 94 15.03 26.24 -1.25
CA ARG A 94 13.85 26.81 -1.91
C ARG A 94 12.88 27.52 -0.95
N GLY A 95 13.33 27.79 0.27
CA GLY A 95 12.61 28.57 1.27
C GLY A 95 11.52 27.78 2.00
N TYR A 96 11.83 26.55 2.39
CA TYR A 96 11.05 25.74 3.33
C TYR A 96 11.89 25.41 4.56
N VAL A 97 11.26 25.35 5.72
CA VAL A 97 11.88 24.69 6.88
C VAL A 97 11.54 23.21 6.80
N HIS A 98 12.52 22.34 7.02
CA HIS A 98 12.29 20.91 7.11
C HIS A 98 12.47 20.44 8.56
N VAL A 99 11.46 19.74 9.08
CA VAL A 99 11.41 19.23 10.44
C VAL A 99 11.29 17.72 10.41
N HIS A 100 12.26 17.03 10.98
CA HIS A 100 12.22 15.57 11.17
C HIS A 100 11.79 15.27 12.60
N GLY A 101 10.75 14.44 12.79
CA GLY A 101 10.23 14.08 14.11
C GLY A 101 10.25 12.57 14.36
N ASP A 102 10.63 12.18 15.57
CA ASP A 102 10.42 10.84 16.07
C ASP A 102 9.06 10.76 16.77
N PRO A 103 8.18 9.82 16.43
CA PRO A 103 6.98 9.56 17.22
C PRO A 103 7.33 9.06 18.61
N ARG A 104 6.34 9.06 19.51
CA ARG A 104 6.51 8.54 20.88
C ARG A 104 7.11 7.13 20.89
N GLY A 105 8.00 6.85 21.84
CA GLY A 105 8.66 5.56 22.03
C GLY A 105 9.72 5.21 20.97
N ILE A 106 10.08 6.16 20.11
CA ILE A 106 11.13 6.00 19.09
C ILE A 106 12.32 6.92 19.42
N GLY A 107 13.53 6.39 19.24
CA GLY A 107 14.76 7.12 19.50
C GLY A 107 14.79 7.68 20.93
N ARG A 108 14.85 9.01 21.06
CA ARG A 108 14.81 9.70 22.36
C ARG A 108 13.42 10.18 22.77
N SER A 109 12.40 10.07 21.89
CA SER A 109 11.04 10.46 22.24
C SER A 109 10.47 9.55 23.32
N GLY A 110 9.88 10.17 24.36
CA GLY A 110 9.28 9.47 25.49
C GLY A 110 8.00 8.70 25.12
N GLY A 111 7.46 7.97 26.08
CA GLY A 111 6.25 7.18 25.91
C GLY A 111 6.49 5.81 25.27
N GLN A 112 5.41 5.17 24.82
CA GLN A 112 5.43 3.86 24.15
C GLN A 112 5.08 4.02 22.67
N TYR A 113 5.80 3.33 21.81
CA TYR A 113 5.47 3.27 20.39
C TYR A 113 4.18 2.51 20.14
N LEU A 114 3.26 3.11 19.42
CA LEU A 114 1.88 2.64 19.25
C LEU A 114 1.49 2.27 17.81
N HIS A 115 2.43 2.33 16.90
CA HIS A 115 2.23 1.98 15.48
C HIS A 115 0.94 2.57 14.91
N PHE A 116 0.95 3.88 14.66
CA PHE A 116 -0.19 4.65 14.17
C PHE A 116 -1.37 4.79 15.15
N GLY A 117 -1.21 4.43 16.43
CA GLY A 117 -2.26 4.61 17.42
C GLY A 117 -2.68 6.06 17.60
N GLU A 118 -3.84 6.26 18.25
CA GLU A 118 -4.45 7.59 18.40
C GLU A 118 -3.50 8.64 19.01
N GLN A 119 -2.72 8.26 20.03
CA GLN A 119 -1.76 9.18 20.66
C GLN A 119 -0.65 9.61 19.70
N GLU A 120 -0.19 8.74 18.81
CA GLU A 120 0.79 9.10 17.77
C GLU A 120 0.20 10.10 16.77
N GLN A 121 -1.06 9.93 16.41
CA GLN A 121 -1.78 10.88 15.54
C GLN A 121 -1.93 12.25 16.23
N GLN A 122 -2.24 12.25 17.53
CA GLN A 122 -2.32 13.47 18.35
C GLN A 122 -0.94 14.12 18.52
N ASP A 123 0.13 13.35 18.62
CA ASP A 123 1.51 13.87 18.63
C ASP A 123 1.82 14.60 17.32
N GLY A 124 1.41 14.02 16.18
CA GLY A 124 1.56 14.68 14.88
C GLY A 124 0.79 16.01 14.80
N TYR A 125 -0.44 16.06 15.34
CA TYR A 125 -1.18 17.32 15.50
C TYR A 125 -0.38 18.33 16.34
N ASP A 126 0.13 17.92 17.50
CA ASP A 126 0.86 18.79 18.42
C ASP A 126 2.16 19.32 17.80
N LEU A 127 2.86 18.48 17.04
CA LEU A 127 4.05 18.87 16.28
C LEU A 127 3.72 19.91 15.19
N VAL A 128 2.66 19.71 14.41
CA VAL A 128 2.21 20.68 13.40
C VAL A 128 1.93 22.04 14.03
N GLU A 129 1.18 22.06 15.14
CA GLU A 129 0.85 23.32 15.82
C GLU A 129 2.03 23.94 16.56
N TRP A 130 2.98 23.13 17.06
CA TRP A 130 4.23 23.62 17.61
C TRP A 130 5.07 24.30 16.53
N ILE A 131 5.22 23.68 15.36
CA ILE A 131 5.95 24.23 14.21
C ILE A 131 5.34 25.58 13.79
N ALA A 132 4.03 25.66 13.67
CA ALA A 132 3.34 26.87 13.24
C ALA A 132 3.55 28.07 14.17
N ARG A 133 3.79 27.82 15.46
CA ARG A 133 4.06 28.86 16.48
C ARG A 133 5.52 29.30 16.55
N GLN A 134 6.44 28.65 15.84
CA GLN A 134 7.84 29.02 15.88
C GLN A 134 8.08 30.36 15.18
N PRO A 135 9.04 31.18 15.68
CA PRO A 135 9.30 32.51 15.12
C PRO A 135 9.74 32.49 13.65
N TRP A 136 10.30 31.40 13.18
CA TRP A 136 10.73 31.18 11.81
C TRP A 136 9.64 30.65 10.89
N CYS A 137 8.49 30.23 11.42
CA CYS A 137 7.38 29.71 10.62
C CYS A 137 6.38 30.82 10.24
N ASN A 138 5.86 30.79 9.02
CA ASN A 138 4.83 31.70 8.56
C ASN A 138 3.39 31.24 8.91
N GLY A 139 3.24 30.12 9.63
CA GLY A 139 1.98 29.52 10.03
C GLY A 139 1.41 28.50 9.04
N ASN A 140 2.06 28.27 7.90
CA ASN A 140 1.65 27.27 6.92
C ASN A 140 2.55 26.03 7.05
N VAL A 141 1.96 24.89 7.37
CA VAL A 141 2.65 23.60 7.51
C VAL A 141 2.10 22.62 6.48
N GLY A 142 3.01 21.90 5.84
CA GLY A 142 2.74 20.69 5.09
C GLY A 142 3.43 19.49 5.73
N MET A 143 3.14 18.30 5.29
CA MET A 143 3.86 17.10 5.71
C MET A 143 4.51 16.42 4.50
N LEU A 144 5.64 15.76 4.71
CA LEU A 144 6.49 15.24 3.65
C LEU A 144 6.96 13.84 3.98
N GLY A 145 7.15 13.04 2.93
CA GLY A 145 7.71 11.72 3.01
C GLY A 145 6.79 10.63 2.44
N MET A 146 7.34 9.43 2.32
CA MET A 146 6.66 8.31 1.68
C MET A 146 6.49 7.13 2.64
N SER A 147 5.66 6.14 2.28
CA SER A 147 5.42 4.94 3.07
C SER A 147 4.87 5.27 4.47
N TYR A 148 5.58 4.97 5.55
CA TYR A 148 5.16 5.32 6.90
C TYR A 148 4.85 6.80 7.06
N PHE A 149 5.74 7.67 6.57
CA PHE A 149 5.52 9.11 6.56
C PHE A 149 4.22 9.50 5.86
N ALA A 150 3.88 8.85 4.74
CA ALA A 150 2.67 9.14 3.98
C ALA A 150 1.40 8.69 4.71
N VAL A 151 1.42 7.53 5.36
CA VAL A 151 0.31 7.07 6.21
C VAL A 151 0.09 8.04 7.37
N ASN A 152 1.17 8.47 8.00
CA ASN A 152 1.11 9.42 9.12
C ASN A 152 0.52 10.78 8.70
N GLN A 153 0.81 11.26 7.48
CA GLN A 153 0.17 12.47 6.93
C GLN A 153 -1.35 12.36 6.90
N LEU A 154 -1.87 11.22 6.40
CA LEU A 154 -3.32 10.98 6.35
C LEU A 154 -3.93 10.95 7.76
N LEU A 155 -3.31 10.21 8.68
CA LEU A 155 -3.79 10.06 10.05
C LEU A 155 -3.73 11.37 10.84
N VAL A 156 -2.68 12.16 10.69
CA VAL A 156 -2.59 13.50 11.29
C VAL A 156 -3.64 14.44 10.67
N ALA A 157 -3.91 14.34 9.38
CA ALA A 157 -4.93 15.14 8.73
C ALA A 157 -6.36 14.83 9.24
N THR A 158 -6.64 13.58 9.68
CA THR A 158 -7.92 13.25 10.35
C THR A 158 -8.08 13.97 11.70
N GLN A 159 -7.00 14.33 12.37
CA GLN A 159 -6.99 15.11 13.62
C GLN A 159 -7.25 16.61 13.38
N ARG A 160 -7.19 17.08 12.14
CA ARG A 160 -7.52 18.44 11.68
C ARG A 160 -6.71 19.56 12.35
N PRO A 161 -5.37 19.49 12.40
CA PRO A 161 -4.60 20.63 12.93
C PRO A 161 -4.80 21.86 12.04
N PRO A 162 -5.18 23.03 12.61
CA PRO A 162 -5.51 24.22 11.84
C PRO A 162 -4.39 24.75 10.95
N SER A 163 -3.15 24.48 11.33
CA SER A 163 -1.96 24.96 10.62
C SER A 163 -1.51 24.03 9.48
N LEU A 164 -2.06 22.80 9.39
CA LEU A 164 -1.80 21.88 8.28
C LEU A 164 -2.62 22.34 7.06
N LYS A 165 -1.93 22.73 5.99
CA LYS A 165 -2.58 23.34 4.80
C LYS A 165 -2.70 22.41 3.62
N ALA A 166 -1.79 21.46 3.45
CA ALA A 166 -1.79 20.45 2.40
C ALA A 166 -0.89 19.28 2.76
N ILE A 167 -1.14 18.11 2.17
CA ILE A 167 -0.30 16.93 2.29
C ILE A 167 0.03 16.34 0.92
N PHE A 168 1.18 15.63 0.85
CA PHE A 168 1.64 14.92 -0.34
C PHE A 168 1.91 13.46 0.04
N VAL A 169 0.95 12.60 -0.24
CA VAL A 169 0.91 11.19 0.18
C VAL A 169 1.57 10.32 -0.89
N HIS A 170 2.83 9.97 -0.70
CA HIS A 170 3.57 9.12 -1.62
C HIS A 170 3.67 7.70 -1.06
N ASP A 171 3.02 6.72 -1.72
CA ASP A 171 2.99 5.33 -1.29
C ASP A 171 2.44 5.15 0.16
N GLY A 172 1.28 5.77 0.46
CA GLY A 172 0.54 5.56 1.71
C GLY A 172 -0.46 4.42 1.59
N TYR A 173 -0.86 3.83 2.72
CA TYR A 173 -2.05 2.99 2.80
C TYR A 173 -3.15 3.70 3.61
N THR A 174 -4.38 3.25 3.49
CA THR A 174 -5.55 3.81 4.17
C THR A 174 -6.30 2.80 5.05
N ASP A 175 -6.09 1.52 4.82
CA ASP A 175 -6.69 0.40 5.56
C ASP A 175 -5.58 -0.57 5.99
N MET A 176 -5.21 -0.52 7.26
CA MET A 176 -4.13 -1.35 7.80
C MET A 176 -4.43 -2.84 7.73
N TYR A 177 -5.70 -3.24 7.84
CA TYR A 177 -6.06 -4.66 7.77
C TYR A 177 -5.86 -5.19 6.35
N ARG A 178 -6.60 -4.64 5.35
CA ARG A 178 -6.69 -5.19 3.98
C ARG A 178 -5.49 -4.87 3.11
N GLN A 179 -4.77 -3.80 3.43
CA GLN A 179 -3.68 -3.29 2.59
C GLN A 179 -2.29 -3.58 3.16
N LEU A 180 -2.20 -4.08 4.41
CA LEU A 180 -0.91 -4.33 5.04
C LEU A 180 -0.86 -5.63 5.84
N ALA A 181 -1.74 -5.82 6.83
CA ALA A 181 -1.63 -6.93 7.78
C ALA A 181 -2.16 -8.25 7.21
N TYR A 182 -3.33 -8.22 6.55
CA TYR A 182 -4.04 -9.40 6.06
C TYR A 182 -4.58 -9.19 4.65
N HIS A 183 -3.91 -9.73 3.66
CA HIS A 183 -4.41 -9.68 2.29
C HIS A 183 -5.47 -10.76 2.07
N GLY A 184 -6.71 -10.35 1.82
CA GLY A 184 -7.82 -11.29 1.69
C GLY A 184 -8.02 -12.20 2.91
N GLY A 185 -7.64 -11.76 4.11
CA GLY A 185 -7.70 -12.57 5.33
C GLY A 185 -6.46 -13.47 5.57
N ILE A 186 -5.44 -13.40 4.73
CA ILE A 186 -4.19 -14.16 4.85
C ILE A 186 -3.11 -13.27 5.45
N PHE A 187 -2.50 -13.69 6.58
CA PHE A 187 -1.50 -12.89 7.29
C PHE A 187 -0.22 -12.69 6.48
N ASN A 188 0.15 -11.43 6.26
CA ASN A 188 1.39 -11.02 5.60
C ASN A 188 2.53 -10.89 6.63
N PHE A 189 3.16 -12.01 6.98
CA PHE A 189 4.21 -11.99 8.01
C PHE A 189 5.56 -11.50 7.48
N GLY A 190 5.83 -11.66 6.20
CA GLY A 190 7.11 -11.28 5.58
C GLY A 190 7.43 -9.80 5.79
N PHE A 191 6.47 -8.92 5.60
CA PHE A 191 6.63 -7.49 5.81
C PHE A 191 7.00 -7.15 7.26
N TYR A 192 6.22 -7.63 8.22
CA TYR A 192 6.43 -7.30 9.63
C TYR A 192 7.68 -7.92 10.24
N GLN A 193 8.15 -9.03 9.69
CA GLN A 193 9.44 -9.61 10.09
C GLN A 193 10.61 -8.70 9.70
N HIS A 194 10.52 -8.01 8.58
CA HIS A 194 11.57 -7.10 8.12
C HIS A 194 11.47 -5.71 8.73
N ILE A 195 10.28 -5.10 8.70
CA ILE A 195 10.11 -3.69 9.07
C ILE A 195 10.39 -3.40 10.53
N TRP A 196 10.04 -4.31 11.45
CA TRP A 196 10.28 -4.13 12.88
C TRP A 196 11.74 -3.83 13.23
N ARG A 197 12.67 -4.43 12.50
CA ARG A 197 14.11 -4.24 12.72
C ARG A 197 14.63 -2.86 12.35
N LEU A 198 13.82 -2.07 11.63
CA LEU A 198 14.18 -0.71 11.24
C LEU A 198 13.80 0.31 12.30
N PHE A 199 13.05 -0.06 13.33
CA PHE A 199 12.56 0.86 14.34
C PHE A 199 13.52 0.91 15.55
N PRO A 200 14.14 2.06 15.87
CA PRO A 200 14.93 2.23 17.09
C PRO A 200 13.98 2.40 18.29
N THR A 201 13.12 1.42 18.54
CA THR A 201 12.12 1.43 19.61
C THR A 201 12.61 0.70 20.84
N SER A 202 12.24 1.22 22.02
CA SER A 202 12.41 0.56 23.32
C SER A 202 11.20 -0.30 23.72
N THR A 203 10.15 -0.33 22.89
CA THR A 203 8.93 -1.11 23.16
C THR A 203 9.21 -2.60 23.08
N THR A 204 9.01 -3.31 24.20
CA THR A 204 9.26 -4.75 24.35
C THR A 204 7.99 -5.57 24.55
N GLN A 205 6.88 -4.90 24.81
CA GLN A 205 5.59 -5.55 25.04
C GLN A 205 4.59 -5.20 23.94
N PRO A 206 3.74 -6.13 23.51
CA PRO A 206 2.66 -5.85 22.59
C PRO A 206 1.65 -4.88 23.21
N MET A 207 1.06 -4.01 22.39
CA MET A 207 -0.01 -3.07 22.79
C MET A 207 -1.22 -3.81 23.38
N SER A 208 -1.53 -4.99 22.84
CA SER A 208 -2.62 -5.85 23.31
C SER A 208 -2.49 -6.22 24.80
N ARG A 209 -1.27 -6.14 25.37
CA ARG A 209 -1.07 -6.38 26.81
C ARG A 209 -1.79 -5.36 27.68
N THR A 210 -1.98 -4.14 27.18
CA THR A 210 -2.69 -3.06 27.89
C THR A 210 -4.10 -2.82 27.35
N LEU A 211 -4.39 -3.23 26.13
CA LEU A 211 -5.69 -3.04 25.48
C LEU A 211 -6.71 -4.14 25.84
N LEU A 212 -6.23 -5.34 26.18
CA LEU A 212 -7.07 -6.49 26.50
C LEU A 212 -7.06 -6.79 27.99
N SER A 213 -8.12 -7.42 28.49
CA SER A 213 -8.11 -8.04 29.82
C SER A 213 -7.11 -9.20 29.85
N GLU A 214 -6.67 -9.59 31.04
CA GLU A 214 -5.74 -10.74 31.23
C GLU A 214 -6.31 -12.03 30.60
N ASP A 215 -7.60 -12.29 30.79
CA ASP A 215 -8.27 -13.50 30.27
C ASP A 215 -8.36 -13.46 28.73
N GLU A 216 -8.69 -12.32 28.14
CA GLU A 216 -8.74 -12.15 26.68
C GLU A 216 -7.34 -12.29 26.07
N TYR A 217 -6.32 -11.66 26.68
CA TYR A 217 -4.94 -11.79 26.25
C TYR A 217 -4.48 -13.24 26.26
N ALA A 218 -4.72 -13.97 27.36
CA ALA A 218 -4.40 -15.38 27.49
C ALA A 218 -5.14 -16.24 26.46
N ALA A 219 -6.44 -15.99 26.26
CA ALA A 219 -7.24 -16.73 25.28
C ALA A 219 -6.73 -16.53 23.84
N ARG A 220 -6.32 -15.30 23.47
CA ARG A 220 -5.74 -15.03 22.15
C ARG A 220 -4.38 -15.68 21.96
N LEU A 221 -3.52 -15.71 22.98
CA LEU A 221 -2.27 -16.47 22.95
C LEU A 221 -2.52 -17.97 22.70
N GLU A 222 -3.49 -18.56 23.39
CA GLU A 222 -3.84 -19.97 23.16
C GLU A 222 -4.42 -20.22 21.77
N SER A 223 -5.22 -19.27 21.25
CA SER A 223 -5.71 -19.33 19.87
C SER A 223 -4.56 -19.36 18.86
N ILE A 224 -3.52 -18.51 19.02
CA ILE A 224 -2.33 -18.49 18.17
C ILE A 224 -1.57 -19.81 18.29
N ARG A 225 -1.38 -20.32 19.51
CA ARG A 225 -0.69 -21.60 19.78
C ARG A 225 -1.43 -22.81 19.20
N GLY A 226 -2.76 -22.73 19.17
CA GLY A 226 -3.62 -23.77 18.61
C GLY A 226 -3.77 -23.71 17.09
N ASP A 227 -3.45 -22.58 16.45
CA ASP A 227 -3.62 -22.40 15.00
C ASP A 227 -2.63 -23.27 14.23
N ARG A 228 -3.17 -24.17 13.38
CA ARG A 228 -2.40 -25.15 12.60
C ARG A 228 -1.40 -24.47 11.67
N ASP A 229 -1.82 -23.42 10.99
CA ASP A 229 -1.02 -22.74 9.98
C ASP A 229 0.12 -21.95 10.63
N LEU A 230 -0.16 -21.24 11.75
CA LEU A 230 0.85 -20.49 12.50
C LEU A 230 1.90 -21.42 13.15
N ARG A 231 1.49 -22.60 13.63
CA ARG A 231 2.41 -23.59 14.17
C ARG A 231 3.43 -24.12 13.16
N GLY A 232 3.11 -24.05 11.86
CA GLY A 232 4.03 -24.35 10.78
C GLY A 232 5.20 -23.36 10.67
N TYR A 233 5.13 -22.23 11.38
CA TYR A 233 6.17 -21.20 11.40
C TYR A 233 6.74 -21.05 12.82
N PRO A 234 7.86 -21.71 13.16
CA PRO A 234 8.44 -21.68 14.52
C PRO A 234 8.70 -20.27 15.04
N TYR A 235 9.03 -19.34 14.15
CA TYR A 235 9.23 -17.93 14.51
C TYR A 235 7.94 -17.29 15.06
N LEU A 236 6.80 -17.49 14.40
CA LEU A 236 5.51 -16.94 14.85
C LEU A 236 5.06 -17.57 16.17
N TYR A 237 5.21 -18.89 16.31
CA TYR A 237 4.94 -19.58 17.58
C TYR A 237 5.81 -19.04 18.73
N LYS A 238 7.10 -18.79 18.46
CA LYS A 238 8.05 -18.27 19.45
C LYS A 238 7.63 -16.89 20.00
N LEU A 239 6.92 -16.06 19.23
CA LEU A 239 6.43 -14.77 19.71
C LEU A 239 5.44 -14.90 20.88
N THR A 240 4.74 -16.01 20.98
CA THR A 240 3.83 -16.28 22.12
C THR A 240 4.58 -16.59 23.43
N ILE A 241 5.90 -16.79 23.35
CA ILE A 241 6.79 -17.08 24.50
C ILE A 241 7.70 -15.88 24.75
N ASN A 242 8.23 -15.28 23.69
CA ASN A 242 9.17 -14.16 23.72
C ASN A 242 8.61 -12.99 22.89
N PRO A 243 7.60 -12.29 23.40
CA PRO A 243 6.92 -11.21 22.68
C PRO A 243 7.87 -10.04 22.32
N GLU A 244 8.93 -9.82 23.11
CA GLU A 244 9.92 -8.78 22.90
C GLU A 244 10.68 -8.91 21.57
N ASN A 245 10.68 -10.06 20.94
CA ASN A 245 11.34 -10.25 19.65
C ASN A 245 10.64 -9.49 18.51
N ASN A 246 9.31 -9.37 18.56
CA ASN A 246 8.52 -8.55 17.66
C ASN A 246 7.11 -8.32 18.25
N PRO A 247 6.95 -7.38 19.20
CA PRO A 247 5.69 -7.13 19.86
C PRO A 247 4.56 -6.76 18.90
N LEU A 248 4.88 -5.97 17.85
CA LEU A 248 3.92 -5.55 16.84
C LEU A 248 3.35 -6.73 16.05
N MET A 249 4.20 -7.67 15.62
CA MET A 249 3.73 -8.87 14.92
C MET A 249 2.82 -9.71 15.81
N LEU A 250 3.12 -9.82 17.10
CA LEU A 250 2.26 -10.52 18.04
C LEU A 250 0.90 -9.81 18.20
N ASP A 251 0.88 -8.47 18.24
CA ASP A 251 -0.38 -7.70 18.23
C ASP A 251 -1.24 -8.04 17.02
N LEU A 252 -0.65 -8.09 15.82
CA LEU A 252 -1.40 -8.43 14.60
C LEU A 252 -1.95 -9.85 14.64
N LEU A 253 -1.19 -10.81 15.14
CA LEU A 253 -1.66 -12.20 15.31
C LEU A 253 -2.80 -12.31 16.33
N MET A 254 -2.83 -11.43 17.33
CA MET A 254 -3.93 -11.35 18.31
C MET A 254 -5.20 -10.74 17.73
N HIS A 255 -5.13 -10.08 16.59
CA HIS A 255 -6.25 -9.43 15.91
C HIS A 255 -6.44 -9.97 14.48
N PRO A 256 -6.83 -11.26 14.30
CA PRO A 256 -6.89 -11.90 12.98
C PRO A 256 -8.05 -11.40 12.09
N PHE A 257 -8.95 -10.59 12.64
CA PHE A 257 -10.12 -10.03 11.94
C PHE A 257 -10.08 -8.52 11.90
N ASP A 258 -10.72 -7.94 10.89
CA ASP A 258 -10.95 -6.49 10.83
C ASP A 258 -11.81 -6.06 12.03
N GLY A 259 -11.32 -5.07 12.76
CA GLY A 259 -11.96 -4.56 13.96
C GLY A 259 -11.38 -3.23 14.41
N GLN A 260 -11.74 -2.82 15.63
CA GLN A 260 -11.35 -1.53 16.19
C GLN A 260 -9.82 -1.31 16.17
N PHE A 261 -9.02 -2.34 16.48
CA PHE A 261 -7.56 -2.27 16.48
C PHE A 261 -7.01 -1.73 15.15
N TYR A 262 -7.54 -2.19 14.00
CA TYR A 262 -7.11 -1.73 12.68
C TYR A 262 -7.75 -0.42 12.27
N ARG A 263 -9.03 -0.20 12.61
CA ARG A 263 -9.75 1.03 12.26
C ARG A 263 -9.14 2.25 12.89
N GLU A 264 -8.70 2.17 14.15
CA GLU A 264 -7.98 3.24 14.85
C GLU A 264 -6.63 3.59 14.20
N ARG A 265 -6.07 2.68 13.39
CA ARG A 265 -4.77 2.81 12.70
C ARG A 265 -4.90 2.97 11.20
N SER A 266 -6.11 3.33 10.76
CA SER A 266 -6.49 3.46 9.36
C SER A 266 -7.16 4.81 9.11
N ALA A 267 -6.91 5.41 7.96
CA ALA A 267 -7.53 6.67 7.60
C ALA A 267 -8.95 6.51 7.02
N TYR A 268 -9.25 5.31 6.46
CA TYR A 268 -10.52 5.09 5.73
C TYR A 268 -11.80 5.34 6.55
N PRO A 269 -11.87 5.11 7.87
CA PRO A 269 -13.07 5.39 8.62
C PRO A 269 -13.37 6.89 8.77
N ASP A 270 -12.34 7.74 8.57
CA ASP A 270 -12.32 9.16 8.88
C ASP A 270 -11.97 10.05 7.67
N PHE A 271 -12.16 9.56 6.45
CA PHE A 271 -11.90 10.36 5.24
C PHE A 271 -12.69 11.67 5.21
N ASP A 272 -13.90 11.68 5.77
CA ASP A 272 -14.73 12.87 5.89
C ASP A 272 -14.14 13.96 6.79
N LYS A 273 -13.16 13.63 7.64
CA LYS A 273 -12.44 14.61 8.47
C LYS A 273 -11.32 15.30 7.71
N ILE A 274 -10.80 14.72 6.62
CA ILE A 274 -9.73 15.29 5.82
C ILE A 274 -10.31 16.31 4.85
N ARG A 275 -10.09 17.60 5.10
CA ARG A 275 -10.62 18.72 4.31
C ARG A 275 -9.54 19.53 3.60
N ILE A 276 -8.29 19.24 3.85
CA ILE A 276 -7.14 19.89 3.22
C ILE A 276 -6.80 19.22 1.88
N PRO A 277 -6.16 19.95 0.96
CA PRO A 277 -5.72 19.40 -0.32
C PRO A 277 -4.75 18.21 -0.17
N VAL A 278 -4.96 17.18 -0.99
CA VAL A 278 -4.16 15.94 -0.95
C VAL A 278 -3.64 15.60 -2.36
N PHE A 279 -2.32 15.50 -2.52
CA PHE A 279 -1.73 14.88 -3.69
C PHE A 279 -1.33 13.44 -3.35
N ILE A 280 -1.78 12.49 -4.16
CA ILE A 280 -1.60 11.05 -3.91
C ILE A 280 -0.71 10.49 -5.02
N VAL A 281 0.38 9.82 -4.64
CA VAL A 281 1.27 9.12 -5.57
C VAL A 281 1.40 7.67 -5.18
N SER A 282 1.31 6.77 -6.15
CA SER A 282 1.65 5.36 -5.99
C SER A 282 2.18 4.76 -7.30
N ARG A 283 2.33 3.45 -7.36
CA ARG A 283 2.85 2.71 -8.51
C ARG A 283 2.13 1.37 -8.67
N TRP A 284 2.03 0.92 -9.92
CA TRP A 284 1.32 -0.33 -10.22
C TRP A 284 1.93 -1.56 -9.55
N SER A 285 3.22 -1.58 -9.33
CA SER A 285 3.91 -2.69 -8.65
C SER A 285 3.68 -2.72 -7.12
N ALA A 286 3.09 -1.68 -6.53
CA ALA A 286 2.82 -1.59 -5.10
C ALA A 286 1.47 -2.22 -4.69
N TRP A 287 1.02 -3.25 -5.39
CA TRP A 287 -0.26 -3.94 -5.17
C TRP A 287 -0.45 -4.51 -3.78
N ALA A 288 0.65 -4.86 -3.09
CA ALA A 288 0.57 -5.52 -1.79
C ALA A 288 0.36 -4.56 -0.61
N ILE A 289 0.61 -3.24 -0.77
CA ILE A 289 0.53 -2.32 0.38
C ILE A 289 0.02 -0.92 0.02
N HIS A 290 0.57 -0.27 -1.00
CA HIS A 290 0.36 1.18 -1.21
C HIS A 290 -0.67 1.52 -2.28
N LEU A 291 -0.69 0.77 -3.38
CA LEU A 291 -1.58 1.05 -4.50
C LEU A 291 -3.07 1.07 -4.09
N PRO A 292 -3.58 0.10 -3.31
CA PRO A 292 -4.97 0.14 -2.89
C PRO A 292 -5.31 1.37 -2.08
N GLY A 293 -4.39 1.81 -1.19
CA GLY A 293 -4.58 3.02 -0.39
C GLY A 293 -4.66 4.28 -1.23
N ALA A 294 -3.87 4.38 -2.30
CA ALA A 294 -3.93 5.50 -3.23
C ALA A 294 -5.29 5.57 -3.94
N ILE A 295 -5.78 4.43 -4.43
CA ILE A 295 -7.08 4.33 -5.09
C ILE A 295 -8.23 4.67 -4.12
N ASP A 296 -8.20 4.09 -2.91
CA ASP A 296 -9.22 4.34 -1.88
C ASP A 296 -9.26 5.81 -1.46
N ALA A 297 -8.10 6.42 -1.20
CA ALA A 297 -8.01 7.84 -0.86
C ALA A 297 -8.55 8.72 -1.99
N PHE A 298 -8.19 8.44 -3.24
CA PHE A 298 -8.68 9.22 -4.38
C PHE A 298 -10.20 9.14 -4.52
N HIS A 299 -10.80 7.96 -4.31
CA HIS A 299 -12.25 7.76 -4.43
C HIS A 299 -13.03 8.43 -3.31
N ASN A 300 -12.53 8.37 -2.06
CA ASN A 300 -13.33 8.67 -0.88
C ASN A 300 -13.04 10.02 -0.22
N LEU A 301 -11.93 10.69 -0.55
CA LEU A 301 -11.68 12.04 -0.05
C LEU A 301 -12.60 13.07 -0.72
N ASP A 302 -13.22 13.93 0.08
CA ASP A 302 -14.03 15.05 -0.38
C ASP A 302 -13.27 16.39 -0.26
N ALA A 303 -12.00 16.38 -0.62
CA ALA A 303 -11.09 17.51 -0.61
C ALA A 303 -10.49 17.72 -2.01
N PRO A 304 -9.93 18.89 -2.32
CA PRO A 304 -9.14 19.07 -3.54
C PRO A 304 -8.06 18.01 -3.60
N ARG A 305 -8.08 17.16 -4.63
CA ARG A 305 -7.18 16.01 -4.71
C ARG A 305 -6.67 15.73 -6.10
N LYS A 306 -5.48 15.18 -6.16
CA LYS A 306 -4.88 14.64 -7.37
C LYS A 306 -4.27 13.28 -7.11
N MET A 307 -4.25 12.43 -8.13
CA MET A 307 -3.63 11.12 -8.06
C MET A 307 -2.66 10.93 -9.23
N MET A 308 -1.48 10.44 -8.94
CA MET A 308 -0.53 9.96 -9.95
C MET A 308 -0.14 8.51 -9.65
N VAL A 309 -0.32 7.63 -10.63
CA VAL A 309 0.16 6.24 -10.53
C VAL A 309 1.25 6.02 -11.57
N THR A 310 2.45 5.73 -11.09
CA THR A 310 3.64 5.49 -11.91
C THR A 310 3.95 4.00 -12.02
N GLU A 311 4.99 3.66 -12.76
CA GLU A 311 5.60 2.34 -12.77
C GLU A 311 7.09 2.47 -12.48
N THR A 312 7.64 1.49 -11.80
CA THR A 312 9.08 1.30 -11.69
C THR A 312 9.46 0.07 -12.47
N SER A 313 10.65 0.06 -13.05
CA SER A 313 11.17 -1.08 -13.81
C SER A 313 11.41 -2.34 -12.95
N TRP A 314 11.18 -2.25 -11.64
CA TRP A 314 11.48 -3.30 -10.69
C TRP A 314 10.19 -3.87 -10.09
N GLU A 315 9.79 -5.06 -10.52
CA GLU A 315 8.61 -5.78 -10.03
C GLU A 315 8.78 -6.10 -8.54
N GLY A 316 7.91 -5.52 -7.70
CA GLY A 316 7.88 -5.78 -6.26
C GLY A 316 8.96 -5.12 -5.43
N GLY A 317 9.83 -4.31 -6.03
CA GLY A 317 10.94 -3.67 -5.34
C GLY A 317 10.61 -2.31 -4.72
N PHE A 318 11.50 -1.86 -3.86
CA PHE A 318 11.49 -0.52 -3.27
C PHE A 318 12.11 0.54 -4.15
N GLY A 319 12.45 0.24 -5.40
CA GLY A 319 12.97 1.21 -6.36
C GLY A 319 11.96 2.35 -6.51
N ARG A 320 12.26 3.47 -5.88
CA ARG A 320 11.40 4.64 -5.85
C ARG A 320 12.26 5.82 -6.19
N PRO A 321 12.19 6.29 -7.40
CA PRO A 321 12.87 7.51 -7.71
C PRO A 321 12.19 8.68 -6.98
N TRP A 322 12.41 8.77 -5.69
CA TRP A 322 11.88 9.85 -4.86
C TRP A 322 12.34 11.21 -5.40
N HIS A 323 13.60 11.27 -5.84
CA HIS A 323 14.16 12.45 -6.47
C HIS A 323 13.45 12.86 -7.78
N GLU A 324 12.86 11.92 -8.53
CA GLU A 324 12.10 12.24 -9.75
C GLU A 324 10.80 12.99 -9.44
N ASN A 325 10.30 12.89 -8.22
CA ASN A 325 9.05 13.52 -7.79
C ASN A 325 9.25 14.83 -7.01
N HIS A 326 10.48 15.22 -6.65
CA HIS A 326 10.70 16.43 -5.85
C HIS A 326 10.16 17.70 -6.50
N ASP A 327 10.31 17.84 -7.81
CA ASP A 327 9.73 18.97 -8.54
C ASP A 327 8.20 18.99 -8.42
N LEU A 328 7.54 17.84 -8.46
CA LEU A 328 6.10 17.72 -8.31
C LEU A 328 5.64 18.03 -6.87
N VAL A 329 6.38 17.55 -5.88
CA VAL A 329 6.15 17.89 -4.46
C VAL A 329 6.30 19.38 -4.24
N LEU A 330 7.38 19.99 -4.77
CA LEU A 330 7.61 21.44 -4.68
C LEU A 330 6.50 22.22 -5.36
N ARG A 331 6.05 21.79 -6.56
CA ARG A 331 4.93 22.38 -7.30
C ARG A 331 3.65 22.40 -6.47
N TRP A 332 3.36 21.32 -5.76
CA TRP A 332 2.22 21.19 -4.86
C TRP A 332 2.30 22.16 -3.69
N TYR A 333 3.43 22.19 -2.99
CA TYR A 333 3.62 23.02 -1.81
C TYR A 333 3.83 24.50 -2.14
N ASP A 334 4.46 24.83 -3.24
CA ASP A 334 4.53 26.22 -3.72
C ASP A 334 3.13 26.79 -3.98
N HIS A 335 2.21 25.98 -4.52
CA HIS A 335 0.81 26.36 -4.70
C HIS A 335 0.10 26.56 -3.34
N TRP A 336 0.09 25.55 -2.49
CA TRP A 336 -0.77 25.55 -1.29
C TRP A 336 -0.15 26.24 -0.07
N LEU A 337 1.16 26.27 0.09
CA LEU A 337 1.82 26.87 1.24
C LEU A 337 2.37 28.28 0.99
N LYS A 338 2.70 28.60 -0.28
CA LYS A 338 3.21 29.93 -0.67
C LYS A 338 2.21 30.76 -1.49
N GLY A 339 1.17 30.14 -2.03
CA GLY A 339 0.18 30.81 -2.88
C GLY A 339 0.68 31.10 -4.30
N ASN A 340 1.72 30.41 -4.76
CA ASN A 340 2.24 30.59 -6.11
C ASN A 340 1.30 29.95 -7.14
N ASP A 341 1.12 30.60 -8.30
CA ASP A 341 0.43 30.00 -9.42
C ASP A 341 1.35 29.01 -10.15
N THR A 342 1.28 27.75 -9.75
CA THR A 342 2.07 26.67 -10.35
C THR A 342 1.33 25.90 -11.44
N GLY A 343 0.05 26.20 -11.69
CA GLY A 343 -0.81 25.49 -12.63
C GLY A 343 -1.09 24.03 -12.25
N VAL A 344 -0.77 23.61 -11.01
CA VAL A 344 -0.94 22.21 -10.61
C VAL A 344 -2.40 21.78 -10.57
N MET A 345 -3.33 22.71 -10.30
CA MET A 345 -4.77 22.42 -10.24
C MET A 345 -5.47 22.50 -11.60
N ASP A 346 -4.81 23.02 -12.65
CA ASP A 346 -5.38 23.14 -13.99
C ASP A 346 -5.31 21.84 -14.80
N GLU A 347 -4.49 20.90 -14.38
CA GLU A 347 -4.35 19.59 -15.01
C GLU A 347 -5.47 18.63 -14.58
N PRO A 348 -5.81 17.60 -15.38
CA PRO A 348 -6.73 16.55 -14.97
C PRO A 348 -6.33 15.92 -13.63
N PRO A 349 -7.30 15.51 -12.78
CA PRO A 349 -7.01 15.03 -11.44
C PRO A 349 -6.26 13.71 -11.38
N VAL A 350 -6.31 12.90 -12.44
CA VAL A 350 -5.64 11.60 -12.50
C VAL A 350 -4.59 11.59 -13.61
N ARG A 351 -3.36 11.22 -13.27
CA ARG A 351 -2.28 10.92 -14.19
C ARG A 351 -1.75 9.52 -13.93
N TYR A 352 -1.63 8.70 -14.94
CA TYR A 352 -1.20 7.33 -14.76
C TYR A 352 -0.33 6.82 -15.91
N PHE A 353 0.56 5.89 -15.57
CA PHE A 353 1.45 5.24 -16.52
C PHE A 353 0.77 3.97 -17.08
N VAL A 354 0.71 3.84 -18.39
CA VAL A 354 0.15 2.68 -19.08
C VAL A 354 1.28 1.73 -19.44
N LYS A 355 1.35 0.60 -18.74
CA LYS A 355 2.34 -0.46 -18.98
C LYS A 355 2.12 -1.11 -20.35
N GLY A 356 3.14 -1.76 -20.89
CA GLY A 356 3.13 -2.37 -22.22
C GLY A 356 3.51 -1.36 -23.31
N THR A 357 2.77 -0.28 -23.45
CA THR A 357 3.12 0.84 -24.36
C THR A 357 4.01 1.88 -23.72
N ASN A 358 4.21 1.82 -22.41
CA ASN A 358 5.08 2.72 -21.64
C ASN A 358 4.78 4.22 -21.90
N ARG A 359 3.51 4.58 -21.90
CA ARG A 359 3.06 5.96 -22.09
C ARG A 359 2.36 6.50 -20.83
N TRP A 360 2.40 7.82 -20.65
CA TRP A 360 1.58 8.51 -19.68
C TRP A 360 0.21 8.83 -20.27
N ASP A 361 -0.83 8.72 -19.45
CA ASP A 361 -2.19 9.12 -19.77
C ASP A 361 -2.80 9.92 -18.62
N GLN A 362 -3.93 10.59 -18.88
CA GLN A 362 -4.65 11.42 -17.93
C GLN A 362 -6.17 11.15 -18.02
N ALA A 363 -6.86 11.34 -16.90
CA ALA A 363 -8.31 11.18 -16.84
C ALA A 363 -8.93 12.09 -15.77
N ASP A 364 -10.23 12.41 -15.95
CA ASP A 364 -11.01 13.16 -14.97
C ASP A 364 -11.49 12.30 -13.79
N ALA A 365 -11.43 11.00 -13.92
CA ALA A 365 -11.84 10.03 -12.91
C ALA A 365 -11.00 8.74 -13.02
N TRP A 366 -11.04 7.92 -11.98
CA TRP A 366 -10.51 6.58 -12.00
C TRP A 366 -11.60 5.55 -11.63
N PRO A 367 -11.80 4.45 -12.38
CA PRO A 367 -11.22 4.24 -13.71
C PRO A 367 -11.68 5.28 -14.73
N PRO A 368 -10.99 5.40 -15.90
CA PRO A 368 -11.44 6.29 -16.98
C PRO A 368 -12.87 5.97 -17.43
N LYS A 369 -13.64 7.00 -17.82
CA LYS A 369 -15.08 6.85 -18.15
C LYS A 369 -15.36 6.03 -19.40
N ASP A 370 -14.36 5.81 -20.24
CA ASP A 370 -14.43 5.02 -21.49
C ASP A 370 -14.12 3.53 -21.28
N VAL A 371 -14.00 3.10 -20.02
CA VAL A 371 -13.83 1.69 -19.65
C VAL A 371 -15.16 0.94 -19.70
N SER A 372 -15.13 -0.29 -20.22
CA SER A 372 -16.22 -1.26 -20.15
C SER A 372 -15.71 -2.58 -19.60
N TYR A 373 -16.48 -3.21 -18.71
CA TYR A 373 -16.07 -4.48 -18.11
C TYR A 373 -16.47 -5.65 -19.01
N GLN A 374 -15.48 -6.49 -19.38
CA GLN A 374 -15.66 -7.63 -20.25
C GLN A 374 -15.26 -8.92 -19.53
N PRO A 375 -16.14 -9.95 -19.47
CA PRO A 375 -15.79 -11.24 -18.91
C PRO A 375 -14.90 -12.03 -19.88
N TYR A 376 -13.86 -12.66 -19.33
CA TYR A 376 -13.08 -13.70 -19.97
C TYR A 376 -13.25 -14.98 -19.15
N TYR A 377 -13.84 -16.00 -19.76
CA TYR A 377 -14.24 -17.22 -19.09
C TYR A 377 -13.09 -18.23 -19.02
N LEU A 378 -13.02 -18.93 -17.89
CA LEU A 378 -12.13 -20.05 -17.68
C LEU A 378 -12.74 -21.29 -18.30
N HIS A 379 -11.96 -22.07 -19.07
CA HIS A 379 -12.38 -23.28 -19.71
C HIS A 379 -11.49 -24.47 -19.40
N GLU A 380 -11.96 -25.69 -19.68
CA GLU A 380 -11.13 -26.89 -19.57
C GLU A 380 -9.85 -26.79 -20.39
N ALA A 381 -8.85 -27.59 -20.04
CA ALA A 381 -7.53 -27.59 -20.64
C ALA A 381 -6.76 -26.25 -20.51
N GLY A 382 -7.16 -25.38 -19.56
CA GLY A 382 -6.45 -24.12 -19.29
C GLY A 382 -6.65 -23.03 -20.33
N VAL A 383 -7.80 -23.02 -21.01
CA VAL A 383 -8.16 -21.99 -22.00
C VAL A 383 -8.86 -20.82 -21.31
N LEU A 384 -8.54 -19.61 -21.72
CA LEU A 384 -9.22 -18.36 -21.36
C LEU A 384 -9.84 -17.75 -22.61
N SER A 385 -11.14 -17.42 -22.59
CA SER A 385 -11.84 -16.94 -23.77
C SER A 385 -12.97 -15.97 -23.41
N ASP A 386 -13.35 -15.08 -24.33
CA ASP A 386 -14.54 -14.23 -24.25
C ASP A 386 -15.85 -14.97 -24.58
N GLN A 387 -15.76 -16.22 -24.99
CA GLN A 387 -16.92 -17.08 -25.25
C GLN A 387 -17.39 -17.74 -23.96
N ALA A 388 -18.71 -17.83 -23.75
CA ALA A 388 -19.28 -18.50 -22.58
C ALA A 388 -18.95 -20.02 -22.58
N GLN A 389 -18.84 -20.56 -21.35
CA GLN A 389 -18.53 -21.98 -21.14
C GLN A 389 -19.61 -22.93 -21.69
N MET A 390 -19.14 -24.10 -22.07
CA MET A 390 -20.01 -25.21 -22.47
C MET A 390 -20.53 -25.98 -21.23
N PRO A 391 -21.68 -26.69 -21.34
CA PRO A 391 -22.09 -27.64 -20.31
C PRO A 391 -21.06 -28.77 -20.13
N HIS A 392 -20.83 -29.16 -18.86
CA HIS A 392 -20.02 -30.33 -18.49
C HIS A 392 -18.53 -30.25 -18.86
N GLU A 393 -17.95 -29.05 -18.90
CA GLU A 393 -16.50 -28.89 -18.95
C GLU A 393 -15.85 -29.50 -17.70
N ARG A 394 -14.71 -30.20 -17.86
CA ARG A 394 -14.04 -30.87 -16.75
C ARG A 394 -13.32 -29.85 -15.87
N PRO A 395 -13.48 -29.95 -14.54
CA PRO A 395 -12.82 -29.00 -13.61
C PRO A 395 -11.29 -29.09 -13.67
N SER A 396 -10.64 -28.00 -13.38
CA SER A 396 -9.19 -27.91 -13.22
C SER A 396 -8.80 -28.16 -11.77
N ARG A 397 -7.65 -28.85 -11.53
CA ARG A 397 -7.22 -29.23 -10.19
C ARG A 397 -5.74 -28.98 -9.97
N PHE A 398 -5.37 -28.67 -8.72
CA PHE A 398 -3.99 -28.60 -8.25
C PHE A 398 -3.94 -28.85 -6.74
N PHE A 399 -2.73 -29.16 -6.23
CA PHE A 399 -2.52 -29.35 -4.81
C PHE A 399 -1.74 -28.18 -4.19
N ASN A 400 -2.12 -27.80 -3.00
CA ASN A 400 -1.28 -27.01 -2.11
C ASN A 400 -0.39 -27.97 -1.29
N GLU A 401 0.92 -27.88 -1.49
CA GLU A 401 1.91 -28.63 -0.71
C GLU A 401 2.53 -27.72 0.36
N PRO A 402 2.30 -27.99 1.66
CA PRO A 402 2.74 -27.12 2.76
C PRO A 402 4.24 -26.82 2.75
N TRP A 403 5.04 -27.80 2.37
CA TRP A 403 6.48 -27.72 2.34
C TRP A 403 7.00 -27.99 0.93
N GLN A 404 7.69 -27.01 0.38
CA GLN A 404 8.30 -27.12 -0.94
C GLN A 404 9.80 -27.39 -0.82
N ALA A 405 10.32 -28.31 -1.64
CA ALA A 405 11.76 -28.49 -1.77
C ALA A 405 12.41 -27.24 -2.39
N PRO A 406 13.68 -26.94 -2.06
CA PRO A 406 14.41 -25.86 -2.69
C PRO A 406 14.34 -25.91 -4.22
N GLY A 407 13.95 -24.80 -4.83
CA GLY A 407 13.78 -24.68 -6.29
C GLY A 407 12.52 -25.30 -6.88
N GLN A 408 11.63 -25.84 -6.04
CA GLN A 408 10.33 -26.34 -6.50
C GLN A 408 9.33 -25.20 -6.59
N SER A 409 8.66 -25.06 -7.74
CA SER A 409 7.55 -24.14 -7.93
C SER A 409 6.28 -24.64 -7.25
N SER A 410 5.43 -23.71 -6.78
CA SER A 410 4.08 -24.04 -6.30
C SER A 410 3.24 -24.63 -7.42
N GLU A 411 2.51 -25.72 -7.13
CA GLU A 411 1.49 -26.19 -8.06
C GLU A 411 0.46 -25.09 -8.30
N ASN A 412 0.00 -25.00 -9.55
CA ASN A 412 -0.92 -23.98 -9.99
C ASN A 412 -1.71 -24.42 -11.23
N VAL A 413 -2.79 -23.73 -11.48
CA VAL A 413 -3.51 -23.82 -12.75
C VAL A 413 -3.39 -22.50 -13.50
N ARG A 414 -3.35 -22.60 -14.84
CA ARG A 414 -3.22 -21.44 -15.73
C ARG A 414 -4.29 -21.50 -16.80
N PHE A 415 -4.95 -20.39 -17.00
CA PHE A 415 -5.91 -20.19 -18.07
C PHE A 415 -5.36 -19.11 -18.99
N THR A 416 -5.14 -19.45 -20.26
CA THR A 416 -4.40 -18.60 -21.21
C THR A 416 -5.25 -18.36 -22.45
N SER A 417 -5.35 -17.10 -22.88
CA SER A 417 -6.12 -16.71 -24.06
C SER A 417 -5.41 -17.09 -25.38
N ALA A 418 -6.15 -17.06 -26.47
CA ALA A 418 -5.55 -16.91 -27.79
C ALA A 418 -4.70 -15.61 -27.83
N PRO A 419 -3.70 -15.50 -28.72
CA PRO A 419 -2.97 -14.25 -28.90
C PRO A 419 -3.92 -13.10 -29.26
N VAL A 420 -3.79 -11.95 -28.61
CA VAL A 420 -4.57 -10.78 -28.99
C VAL A 420 -4.16 -10.32 -30.39
N SER A 421 -5.11 -10.13 -31.27
CA SER A 421 -4.84 -9.76 -32.67
C SER A 421 -4.53 -8.25 -32.82
N ARG A 422 -5.15 -7.44 -31.96
CA ARG A 422 -4.90 -6.00 -31.79
C ARG A 422 -4.50 -5.76 -30.34
N GLY A 423 -3.89 -4.63 -30.04
CA GLY A 423 -3.61 -4.29 -28.65
C GLY A 423 -4.91 -4.26 -27.83
N LEU A 424 -4.88 -4.84 -26.62
CA LEU A 424 -5.99 -4.76 -25.65
C LEU A 424 -5.54 -3.92 -24.47
N GLU A 425 -6.12 -2.75 -24.30
CA GLU A 425 -5.88 -1.89 -23.16
C GLU A 425 -6.87 -2.16 -22.04
N ILE A 426 -6.36 -2.28 -20.81
CA ILE A 426 -7.17 -2.34 -19.60
C ILE A 426 -6.75 -1.19 -18.67
N ALA A 427 -7.73 -0.57 -17.98
CA ALA A 427 -7.47 0.52 -17.03
C ALA A 427 -8.53 0.54 -15.93
N GLY A 428 -8.24 0.00 -14.77
CA GLY A 428 -9.16 -0.06 -13.64
C GLY A 428 -9.01 -1.32 -12.78
N PRO A 429 -10.01 -1.60 -11.93
CA PRO A 429 -10.05 -2.81 -11.10
C PRO A 429 -10.27 -4.07 -11.95
N VAL A 430 -9.66 -5.16 -11.51
CA VAL A 430 -9.83 -6.50 -12.10
C VAL A 430 -10.42 -7.40 -11.03
N ALA A 431 -11.40 -8.23 -11.37
CA ALA A 431 -11.99 -9.20 -10.43
C ALA A 431 -12.06 -10.59 -11.04
N LEU A 432 -11.75 -11.62 -10.22
CA LEU A 432 -11.95 -13.02 -10.57
C LEU A 432 -13.17 -13.56 -9.83
N HIS A 433 -14.13 -14.07 -10.57
CA HIS A 433 -15.32 -14.76 -10.06
C HIS A 433 -15.21 -16.23 -10.43
N PHE A 434 -15.26 -17.14 -9.45
CA PHE A 434 -15.10 -18.56 -9.74
C PHE A 434 -15.79 -19.44 -8.71
N TRP A 435 -16.06 -20.68 -9.12
CA TRP A 435 -16.61 -21.72 -8.29
C TRP A 435 -15.53 -22.75 -7.98
N ALA A 436 -15.41 -23.13 -6.72
CA ALA A 436 -14.40 -24.10 -6.33
C ALA A 436 -14.83 -24.91 -5.11
N SER A 437 -14.26 -26.13 -4.99
CA SER A 437 -14.26 -26.93 -3.77
C SER A 437 -12.83 -27.22 -3.31
N LEU A 438 -12.71 -27.57 -2.03
CA LEU A 438 -11.44 -27.87 -1.36
C LEU A 438 -11.55 -29.24 -0.71
N SER A 439 -10.48 -30.04 -0.69
CA SER A 439 -10.44 -31.29 0.08
C SER A 439 -10.22 -31.10 1.57
N SER A 440 -10.09 -29.85 2.05
CA SER A 440 -9.89 -29.46 3.44
C SER A 440 -10.92 -28.44 3.90
N ASP A 441 -10.89 -28.11 5.19
CA ASP A 441 -11.78 -27.16 5.84
C ASP A 441 -11.42 -25.68 5.64
N ASP A 442 -10.25 -25.37 5.08
CA ASP A 442 -9.84 -24.02 4.67
C ASP A 442 -8.62 -24.08 3.75
N ALA A 443 -8.44 -23.05 2.92
CA ALA A 443 -7.27 -22.88 2.07
C ALA A 443 -7.12 -21.40 1.65
N ASN A 444 -6.00 -21.11 0.99
CA ASN A 444 -5.71 -19.80 0.43
C ASN A 444 -5.83 -19.81 -1.08
N TRP A 445 -6.22 -18.68 -1.64
CA TRP A 445 -6.24 -18.38 -3.05
C TRP A 445 -5.30 -17.23 -3.36
N PHE A 446 -4.33 -17.46 -4.24
CA PHE A 446 -3.41 -16.48 -4.78
C PHE A 446 -3.63 -16.40 -6.28
N VAL A 447 -4.01 -15.23 -6.76
CA VAL A 447 -4.38 -15.02 -8.16
C VAL A 447 -3.45 -13.99 -8.78
N GLN A 448 -2.99 -14.26 -10.00
CA GLN A 448 -2.20 -13.35 -10.81
C GLN A 448 -2.81 -13.19 -12.19
N LEU A 449 -3.04 -11.94 -12.60
CA LEU A 449 -3.20 -11.61 -14.03
C LEU A 449 -1.81 -11.42 -14.61
N ARG A 450 -1.54 -12.07 -15.72
CA ARG A 450 -0.21 -12.08 -16.36
C ARG A 450 -0.32 -11.73 -17.82
N ASP A 451 0.71 -11.09 -18.34
CA ASP A 451 0.95 -10.84 -19.76
C ASP A 451 2.01 -11.83 -20.26
N VAL A 452 1.67 -12.65 -21.24
CA VAL A 452 2.57 -13.64 -21.84
C VAL A 452 2.95 -13.18 -23.24
N ALA A 453 4.22 -12.81 -23.44
CA ALA A 453 4.77 -12.39 -24.72
C ALA A 453 4.91 -13.57 -25.70
N PRO A 454 5.04 -13.31 -27.02
CA PRO A 454 5.19 -14.37 -28.03
C PRO A 454 6.40 -15.28 -27.82
N ASP A 455 7.46 -14.81 -27.16
CA ASP A 455 8.66 -15.59 -26.81
C ASP A 455 8.47 -16.47 -25.55
N GLY A 456 7.29 -16.43 -24.92
CA GLY A 456 6.98 -17.14 -23.68
C GLY A 456 7.34 -16.39 -22.40
N THR A 457 7.97 -15.24 -22.47
CA THR A 457 8.21 -14.39 -21.28
C THR A 457 6.88 -13.98 -20.68
N SER A 458 6.75 -14.15 -19.36
CA SER A 458 5.52 -13.87 -18.63
C SER A 458 5.74 -12.86 -17.51
N LYS A 459 4.96 -11.76 -17.53
CA LYS A 459 5.03 -10.69 -16.53
C LYS A 459 3.74 -10.60 -15.73
N ILE A 460 3.84 -10.32 -14.44
CA ILE A 460 2.67 -10.06 -13.60
C ILE A 460 2.13 -8.67 -13.90
N VAL A 461 0.82 -8.61 -14.21
CA VAL A 461 0.09 -7.35 -14.42
C VAL A 461 -0.51 -6.86 -13.13
N THR A 462 -1.23 -7.74 -12.40
CA THR A 462 -1.76 -7.47 -11.07
C THR A 462 -1.99 -8.76 -10.29
N LYS A 463 -2.26 -8.65 -8.97
CA LYS A 463 -2.47 -9.78 -8.04
C LYS A 463 -3.70 -9.58 -7.16
N GLY A 464 -4.24 -10.70 -6.67
CA GLY A 464 -5.27 -10.73 -5.64
C GLY A 464 -5.11 -11.93 -4.70
N TRP A 465 -5.73 -11.84 -3.53
CA TRP A 465 -5.64 -12.83 -2.46
C TRP A 465 -6.98 -13.04 -1.79
N LEU A 466 -7.28 -14.27 -1.38
CA LEU A 466 -8.43 -14.56 -0.53
C LEU A 466 -8.21 -15.86 0.25
N LYS A 467 -8.46 -15.86 1.54
CA LYS A 467 -8.63 -17.07 2.34
C LYS A 467 -10.06 -17.61 2.13
N ALA A 468 -10.20 -18.91 1.88
CA ALA A 468 -11.50 -19.49 1.52
C ALA A 468 -12.58 -19.24 2.59
N SER A 469 -12.22 -19.32 3.87
CA SER A 469 -13.13 -19.01 4.98
C SER A 469 -13.50 -17.52 5.09
N HIS A 470 -12.83 -16.63 4.37
CA HIS A 470 -13.09 -15.18 4.34
C HIS A 470 -13.90 -14.72 3.11
N ARG A 471 -14.60 -15.66 2.44
CA ARG A 471 -15.37 -15.40 1.21
C ARG A 471 -16.63 -14.56 1.38
N GLU A 472 -17.01 -14.20 2.62
CA GLU A 472 -18.16 -13.33 2.87
C GLU A 472 -18.02 -12.01 2.10
N LEU A 473 -19.11 -11.59 1.44
CA LEU A 473 -19.18 -10.31 0.75
C LEU A 473 -20.07 -9.34 1.52
N ASP A 474 -19.66 -8.09 1.57
CA ASP A 474 -20.50 -6.97 1.95
C ASP A 474 -21.33 -6.55 0.73
N GLY A 475 -22.64 -6.82 0.78
CA GLY A 475 -23.54 -6.59 -0.36
C GLY A 475 -23.79 -5.10 -0.66
N GLU A 476 -23.53 -4.18 0.28
CA GLU A 476 -23.69 -2.75 0.08
C GLU A 476 -22.44 -2.11 -0.55
N ARG A 477 -21.27 -2.65 -0.23
CA ARG A 477 -19.97 -2.12 -0.66
C ARG A 477 -19.40 -2.83 -1.87
N SER A 478 -19.89 -4.04 -2.18
CA SER A 478 -19.39 -4.83 -3.31
C SER A 478 -20.04 -4.42 -4.62
N THR A 479 -19.24 -4.38 -5.69
CA THR A 479 -19.69 -4.40 -7.07
C THR A 479 -19.04 -5.58 -7.79
N PRO A 480 -19.51 -6.01 -8.96
CA PRO A 480 -18.90 -7.13 -9.68
C PRO A 480 -17.40 -6.93 -9.95
N GLU A 481 -16.98 -5.71 -10.23
CA GLU A 481 -15.58 -5.35 -10.49
C GLU A 481 -14.75 -5.06 -9.24
N ARG A 482 -15.41 -4.85 -8.08
CA ARG A 482 -14.76 -4.58 -6.78
C ARG A 482 -15.46 -5.36 -5.67
N PRO A 483 -15.27 -6.67 -5.56
CA PRO A 483 -15.79 -7.43 -4.44
C PRO A 483 -15.13 -6.96 -3.12
N TYR A 484 -15.95 -6.66 -2.13
CA TYR A 484 -15.50 -6.21 -0.83
C TYR A 484 -15.81 -7.23 0.26
N HIS A 485 -14.77 -7.70 0.94
CA HIS A 485 -14.86 -8.68 2.04
C HIS A 485 -14.76 -7.97 3.40
N PRO A 486 -15.74 -8.14 4.31
CA PRO A 486 -15.71 -7.51 5.64
C PRO A 486 -14.62 -8.06 6.55
N HIS A 487 -14.19 -9.31 6.36
CA HIS A 487 -13.16 -9.99 7.16
C HIS A 487 -13.39 -9.97 8.68
N GLN A 488 -14.65 -9.96 9.12
CA GLN A 488 -15.01 -9.89 10.54
C GLN A 488 -15.17 -11.27 11.19
N ARG A 489 -15.25 -12.32 10.38
CA ARG A 489 -15.41 -13.72 10.81
C ARG A 489 -14.94 -14.68 9.73
N ARG A 490 -14.74 -15.93 10.12
CA ARG A 490 -14.59 -17.05 9.18
C ARG A 490 -15.95 -17.68 8.91
N LEU A 491 -16.23 -17.95 7.64
CA LEU A 491 -17.35 -18.81 7.25
C LEU A 491 -16.89 -20.26 7.22
N GLU A 492 -17.75 -21.17 7.65
CA GLU A 492 -17.48 -22.61 7.55
C GLU A 492 -17.22 -23.01 6.09
N THR A 493 -16.16 -23.75 5.86
CA THR A 493 -15.85 -24.38 4.58
C THR A 493 -15.82 -25.89 4.79
N LYS A 494 -16.73 -26.63 4.13
CA LYS A 494 -16.80 -28.08 4.23
C LYS A 494 -15.99 -28.72 3.12
N PRO A 495 -15.21 -29.76 3.41
CA PRO A 495 -14.50 -30.49 2.36
C PRO A 495 -15.44 -30.94 1.26
N ASP A 496 -14.98 -30.79 0.02
CA ASP A 496 -15.65 -31.20 -1.23
C ASP A 496 -16.97 -30.46 -1.54
N GLU A 497 -17.43 -29.55 -0.68
CA GLU A 497 -18.57 -28.67 -0.98
C GLU A 497 -18.13 -27.50 -1.85
N THR A 498 -18.93 -27.18 -2.88
CA THR A 498 -18.62 -26.11 -3.84
C THR A 498 -19.13 -24.76 -3.34
N TYR A 499 -18.27 -23.76 -3.40
CA TYR A 499 -18.58 -22.38 -3.04
C TYR A 499 -18.22 -21.42 -4.17
N ALA A 500 -18.92 -20.29 -4.22
CA ALA A 500 -18.57 -19.16 -5.06
C ALA A 500 -17.53 -18.29 -4.35
N TYR A 501 -16.49 -17.89 -5.09
CA TYR A 501 -15.45 -16.96 -4.65
C TYR A 501 -15.38 -15.77 -5.60
N GLN A 502 -15.14 -14.60 -5.04
CA GLN A 502 -14.89 -13.37 -5.79
C GLN A 502 -13.63 -12.74 -5.22
N ILE A 503 -12.65 -12.48 -6.05
CA ILE A 503 -11.35 -11.94 -5.61
C ILE A 503 -11.09 -10.64 -6.34
N ASP A 504 -10.90 -9.57 -5.56
CA ASP A 504 -10.37 -8.29 -6.04
C ASP A 504 -8.88 -8.46 -6.38
N LEU A 505 -8.54 -8.34 -7.66
CA LEU A 505 -7.18 -8.12 -8.10
C LEU A 505 -6.98 -6.60 -8.19
N ARG A 506 -5.85 -6.14 -7.69
CA ARG A 506 -5.61 -4.69 -7.59
C ARG A 506 -5.73 -3.99 -8.94
N ASP A 507 -6.07 -2.70 -8.89
CA ASP A 507 -6.17 -1.85 -10.08
C ASP A 507 -4.89 -1.87 -10.91
N THR A 508 -5.04 -1.66 -12.22
CA THR A 508 -3.90 -1.60 -13.14
C THR A 508 -4.23 -0.77 -14.39
N ALA A 509 -3.20 -0.31 -15.09
CA ALA A 509 -3.29 0.18 -16.46
C ALA A 509 -2.23 -0.52 -17.30
N HIS A 510 -2.67 -1.30 -18.30
CA HIS A 510 -1.80 -2.15 -19.09
C HIS A 510 -2.33 -2.35 -20.51
N VAL A 511 -1.43 -2.44 -21.47
CA VAL A 511 -1.75 -2.89 -22.84
C VAL A 511 -1.12 -4.24 -23.10
N PHE A 512 -1.96 -5.25 -23.34
CA PHE A 512 -1.51 -6.49 -23.96
C PHE A 512 -1.23 -6.20 -25.44
N LEU A 513 0.03 -6.31 -25.85
CA LEU A 513 0.44 -5.97 -27.22
C LEU A 513 -0.04 -7.04 -28.23
N PRO A 514 -0.13 -6.73 -29.53
CA PRO A 514 -0.45 -7.74 -30.55
C PRO A 514 0.46 -8.96 -30.47
N GLY A 515 -0.11 -10.15 -30.50
CA GLY A 515 0.60 -11.42 -30.32
C GLY A 515 0.79 -11.87 -28.88
N HIS A 516 0.61 -10.99 -27.89
CA HIS A 516 0.62 -11.35 -26.47
C HIS A 516 -0.65 -12.12 -26.08
N ARG A 517 -0.62 -12.78 -24.92
CA ARG A 517 -1.73 -13.55 -24.37
C ARG A 517 -2.06 -13.07 -22.95
N ILE A 518 -3.33 -13.03 -22.64
CA ILE A 518 -3.85 -12.82 -21.29
C ILE A 518 -3.77 -14.16 -20.55
N GLN A 519 -3.21 -14.17 -19.34
CA GLN A 519 -3.16 -15.39 -18.55
C GLN A 519 -3.61 -15.11 -17.11
N ILE A 520 -4.50 -15.97 -16.57
CA ILE A 520 -4.83 -16.07 -15.16
C ILE A 520 -4.08 -17.27 -14.59
N LEU A 521 -3.31 -17.03 -13.53
CA LEU A 521 -2.65 -18.07 -12.74
C LEU A 521 -3.30 -18.10 -11.36
N ILE A 522 -3.70 -19.30 -10.90
CA ILE A 522 -4.29 -19.54 -9.58
C ILE A 522 -3.44 -20.57 -8.86
N LYS A 523 -3.02 -20.26 -7.62
CA LYS A 523 -2.23 -21.13 -6.74
C LYS A 523 -2.71 -21.02 -5.28
N GLY A 524 -2.34 -21.98 -4.44
CA GLY A 524 -2.76 -22.06 -3.03
C GLY A 524 -1.77 -21.46 -2.02
N GLN A 525 -0.61 -21.03 -2.44
CA GLN A 525 0.45 -20.56 -1.54
C GLN A 525 1.49 -19.68 -2.23
N ASP A 526 2.20 -18.89 -1.43
CA ASP A 526 3.43 -18.24 -1.87
C ASP A 526 4.58 -19.25 -1.94
N SER A 527 5.48 -19.01 -2.88
CA SER A 527 6.72 -19.76 -3.02
C SER A 527 7.90 -18.89 -2.57
N PRO A 528 8.76 -19.38 -1.65
CA PRO A 528 9.97 -18.64 -1.25
C PRO A 528 10.99 -18.48 -2.40
N TRP A 529 10.78 -19.18 -3.51
CA TRP A 529 11.65 -19.16 -4.70
C TRP A 529 11.15 -18.28 -5.83
N GLU A 530 9.82 -18.00 -5.85
CA GLU A 530 9.16 -17.26 -6.92
C GLU A 530 8.58 -15.93 -6.46
N ASP A 531 8.20 -15.83 -5.18
CA ASP A 531 7.56 -14.65 -4.63
C ASP A 531 8.54 -13.83 -3.79
N PHE A 532 8.35 -12.51 -3.81
CA PHE A 532 9.24 -11.61 -3.08
C PHE A 532 9.04 -11.74 -1.56
N ALA A 533 10.11 -12.04 -0.84
CA ALA A 533 10.06 -12.44 0.57
C ALA A 533 9.37 -11.44 1.51
N ILE A 534 9.42 -10.15 1.20
CA ILE A 534 8.79 -9.10 2.02
C ILE A 534 7.25 -9.16 1.98
N TRP A 535 6.68 -9.78 0.94
CA TRP A 535 5.22 -9.94 0.79
C TRP A 535 4.78 -11.39 1.02
N TYR A 536 5.57 -12.14 1.78
CA TYR A 536 5.32 -13.55 2.03
C TYR A 536 4.20 -13.73 3.06
N HIS A 537 3.22 -14.57 2.70
CA HIS A 537 2.06 -14.85 3.55
C HIS A 537 2.21 -16.17 4.30
N VAL A 538 1.42 -16.32 5.36
CA VAL A 538 1.27 -17.60 6.03
C VAL A 538 0.55 -18.58 5.10
N ASN A 539 1.25 -19.63 4.69
CA ASN A 539 0.68 -20.69 3.88
C ASN A 539 -0.19 -21.64 4.73
N ASN A 540 -1.17 -22.25 4.09
CA ASN A 540 -1.95 -23.30 4.72
C ASN A 540 -1.08 -24.57 4.92
N MET A 541 -1.02 -25.08 6.16
CA MET A 541 -0.20 -26.24 6.55
C MET A 541 -0.90 -27.59 6.33
N THR A 542 -2.02 -27.61 5.63
CA THR A 542 -2.70 -28.83 5.21
C THR A 542 -2.51 -29.03 3.72
N ARG A 543 -2.14 -30.23 3.32
CA ARG A 543 -2.15 -30.61 1.91
C ARG A 543 -3.59 -30.60 1.43
N THR A 544 -3.92 -29.74 0.48
CA THR A 544 -5.28 -29.49 0.02
C THR A 544 -5.37 -29.60 -1.51
N GLU A 545 -6.29 -30.40 -2.00
CA GLU A 545 -6.67 -30.37 -3.41
C GLU A 545 -7.66 -29.20 -3.63
N HIS A 546 -7.35 -28.35 -4.60
CA HIS A 546 -8.19 -27.28 -5.07
C HIS A 546 -8.83 -27.70 -6.37
N THR A 547 -10.15 -27.72 -6.44
CA THR A 547 -10.92 -28.04 -7.65
C THR A 547 -11.66 -26.80 -8.10
N ILE A 548 -11.35 -26.27 -9.29
CA ILE A 548 -12.00 -25.10 -9.90
C ILE A 548 -12.96 -25.58 -10.97
N TYR A 549 -14.23 -25.20 -10.83
CA TYR A 549 -15.30 -25.50 -11.76
C TYR A 549 -15.45 -24.35 -12.76
N HIS A 550 -15.72 -24.68 -14.01
CA HIS A 550 -15.83 -23.69 -15.09
C HIS A 550 -16.70 -24.17 -16.23
N ASP A 551 -17.84 -24.78 -15.88
CA ASP A 551 -18.90 -25.11 -16.87
C ASP A 551 -20.02 -24.06 -16.83
N SER A 552 -21.00 -24.21 -17.69
CA SER A 552 -22.12 -23.25 -17.82
C SER A 552 -23.03 -23.19 -16.58
N LEU A 553 -22.96 -24.15 -15.64
CA LEU A 553 -23.70 -24.15 -14.38
C LEU A 553 -22.91 -23.45 -13.26
N GLN A 554 -21.60 -23.42 -13.39
CA GLN A 554 -20.66 -22.84 -12.46
C GLN A 554 -19.68 -21.93 -13.24
N PRO A 555 -20.17 -20.83 -13.84
CA PRO A 555 -19.40 -20.00 -14.75
C PRO A 555 -18.31 -19.23 -13.99
N SER A 556 -17.07 -19.60 -14.24
CA SER A 556 -15.89 -18.92 -13.69
C SER A 556 -15.28 -18.01 -14.74
N HIS A 557 -15.02 -16.74 -14.37
CA HIS A 557 -14.50 -15.74 -15.31
C HIS A 557 -13.68 -14.66 -14.59
N VAL A 558 -12.74 -14.06 -15.30
CA VAL A 558 -12.12 -12.80 -14.91
C VAL A 558 -12.84 -11.64 -15.61
N LEU A 559 -13.16 -10.60 -14.85
CA LEU A 559 -13.77 -9.37 -15.34
C LEU A 559 -12.67 -8.34 -15.58
N LEU A 560 -12.45 -7.97 -16.83
CA LEU A 560 -11.38 -7.04 -17.24
C LEU A 560 -11.96 -5.66 -17.56
N PRO A 561 -11.34 -4.56 -17.05
CA PRO A 561 -11.72 -3.18 -17.35
C PRO A 561 -11.15 -2.76 -18.72
N VAL A 562 -11.79 -3.17 -19.79
CA VAL A 562 -11.33 -2.92 -21.16
C VAL A 562 -11.62 -1.49 -21.58
N ARG A 563 -10.60 -0.82 -22.08
CA ARG A 563 -10.68 0.51 -22.66
C ARG A 563 -10.70 0.43 -24.19
N ARG A 564 -11.57 1.17 -24.83
CA ARG A 564 -11.57 1.25 -26.30
C ARG A 564 -10.32 2.00 -26.75
N MET A 565 -9.46 1.32 -27.49
CA MET A 565 -8.36 2.02 -28.16
C MET A 565 -8.97 2.91 -29.26
N ALA A 566 -8.56 4.16 -29.30
CA ALA A 566 -8.85 5.04 -30.43
C ALA A 566 -8.17 4.43 -31.67
N ASP A 567 -8.94 4.28 -32.76
CA ASP A 567 -8.46 3.77 -34.05
C ASP A 567 -7.31 4.59 -34.62
#